data_ff5a4ed0824ebf67ba5789c9e13b6fb9
#
_entry.id   ff5a4ed0824ebf67ba5789c9e13b6fb9
#
_cell.length_a   1.000
_cell.length_b   1.000
_cell.length_c   1.000
_cell.angle_alpha   90.00
_cell.angle_beta   90.00
_cell.angle_gamma   90.00
#
_symmetry.space_group_name_H-M   'P 1'
#
loop_
_entity.id
_entity.type
_entity.pdbx_description
1 polymer ?
#
loop_
_entity_poly.entity_id
_entity_poly.type
_entity_poly.pdbx_seq_one_letter_code
_entity_poly.pdbx_strand_id
1 'polypeptide(L)'
;TSEGICIFHPDSLIADGDNYHLFSYTNGKFCSNEIKCIYRDTKGRMWIGTSGSGLNLCTPQDDYHSLKYEHYGTSEGLVNDVIQSVLGDRKGNLWVATEYGISKFTPSTRSFENYFFSSYTLGNVYSENSACMREDGKLLFGTNYGLIVIDPEKIQDSETFSPVVFTDLYVNGTQMNPQMEDSPLKQSLAYSDEITLKYFQNSFLIDFSTFDYSDSGHTKYMYWLENYDKEWSAPSPLNFASFK
;
A
#
# COMPACT_ATOMS: atom_id res chain seq x y z
N THR A 1 -8.05 -0.79 21.79
CA THR A 1 -9.28 -0.34 22.48
C THR A 1 -10.24 0.28 21.47
N SER A 2 -11.53 0.37 21.81
CA SER A 2 -12.56 1.03 21.01
C SER A 2 -12.80 2.51 21.41
N GLU A 3 -11.99 3.02 22.35
CA GLU A 3 -12.17 4.37 22.92
C GLU A 3 -10.97 5.30 22.68
N GLY A 4 -9.96 4.86 21.94
CA GLY A 4 -8.75 5.63 21.64
C GLY A 4 -7.54 5.24 22.47
N ILE A 5 -6.63 6.20 22.69
CA ILE A 5 -5.36 6.02 23.40
C ILE A 5 -5.45 6.73 24.75
N CYS A 6 -5.11 6.00 25.80
CA CYS A 6 -4.99 6.59 27.13
C CYS A 6 -3.50 6.64 27.50
N ILE A 7 -3.02 7.82 27.88
CA ILE A 7 -1.65 8.05 28.36
C ILE A 7 -1.71 8.51 29.81
N PHE A 8 -0.95 7.88 30.68
CA PHE A 8 -0.87 8.22 32.10
C PHE A 8 0.53 7.93 32.66
N HIS A 9 0.89 8.62 33.73
CA HIS A 9 2.07 8.30 34.52
C HIS A 9 1.68 7.30 35.61
N PRO A 10 2.35 6.14 35.73
CA PRO A 10 1.95 5.10 36.68
C PRO A 10 1.86 5.59 38.15
N ASP A 11 2.78 6.44 38.57
CA ASP A 11 2.82 6.96 39.96
C ASP A 11 1.69 7.95 40.27
N SER A 12 1.10 8.59 39.25
CA SER A 12 0.02 9.56 39.43
C SER A 12 -1.37 8.93 39.47
N LEU A 13 -1.54 7.69 38.99
CA LEU A 13 -2.82 6.97 39.10
C LEU A 13 -3.19 6.56 40.52
N ILE A 14 -2.21 6.51 41.43
CA ILE A 14 -2.42 6.03 42.78
C ILE A 14 -3.00 7.11 43.72
N ALA A 15 -2.84 8.39 43.38
CA ALA A 15 -3.17 9.50 44.27
C ALA A 15 -4.57 10.09 44.08
N ASP A 16 -5.04 10.27 42.84
CA ASP A 16 -6.35 10.84 42.50
C ASP A 16 -6.77 10.34 41.11
N GLY A 17 -7.84 9.62 41.00
CA GLY A 17 -8.26 8.80 39.84
C GLY A 17 -8.42 9.45 38.44
N ASP A 18 -7.97 10.71 38.25
CA ASP A 18 -8.18 11.48 37.01
C ASP A 18 -6.89 11.91 36.29
N ASN A 19 -5.74 11.35 36.65
CA ASN A 19 -4.45 11.72 36.03
C ASN A 19 -4.14 10.92 34.77
N TYR A 20 -5.04 10.90 33.81
CA TYR A 20 -4.84 10.33 32.48
C TYR A 20 -5.31 11.26 31.37
N HIS A 21 -4.71 11.14 30.19
CA HIS A 21 -5.09 11.91 29.02
C HIS A 21 -5.64 10.95 27.95
N LEU A 22 -6.89 11.15 27.56
CA LEU A 22 -7.54 10.39 26.52
C LEU A 22 -7.42 11.12 25.17
N PHE A 23 -6.94 10.43 24.16
CA PHE A 23 -6.84 10.87 22.77
C PHE A 23 -7.69 9.96 21.90
N SER A 24 -8.70 10.51 21.25
CA SER A 24 -9.65 9.76 20.45
C SER A 24 -10.16 10.60 19.28
N TYR A 25 -10.80 9.98 18.32
CA TYR A 25 -11.53 10.66 17.26
C TYR A 25 -12.71 11.46 17.84
N THR A 26 -13.40 10.88 18.79
CA THR A 26 -14.59 11.50 19.43
C THR A 26 -14.27 12.84 20.11
N ASN A 27 -13.08 13.00 20.70
CA ASN A 27 -12.65 14.26 21.29
C ASN A 27 -11.77 15.12 20.35
N GLY A 28 -11.62 14.72 19.08
CA GLY A 28 -10.84 15.43 18.07
C GLY A 28 -9.33 15.44 18.28
N LYS A 29 -8.80 14.61 19.18
CA LYS A 29 -7.37 14.59 19.53
C LYS A 29 -6.58 13.50 18.84
N PHE A 30 -7.25 12.55 18.16
CA PHE A 30 -6.62 11.48 17.39
C PHE A 30 -7.49 11.08 16.19
N CYS A 31 -6.89 10.38 15.21
CA CYS A 31 -7.55 10.03 13.95
C CYS A 31 -8.52 8.84 14.05
N SER A 32 -8.48 8.06 15.13
CA SER A 32 -9.34 6.87 15.32
C SER A 32 -9.66 6.62 16.78
N ASN A 33 -10.82 6.00 17.03
CA ASN A 33 -11.14 5.41 18.32
C ASN A 33 -10.64 3.97 18.43
N GLU A 34 -10.58 3.24 17.32
CA GLU A 34 -10.22 1.83 17.32
C GLU A 34 -8.71 1.63 17.17
N ILE A 35 -8.07 1.32 18.28
CA ILE A 35 -6.63 1.02 18.33
C ILE A 35 -6.45 -0.49 18.33
N LYS A 36 -5.75 -0.98 17.30
CA LYS A 36 -5.47 -2.41 17.10
C LYS A 36 -4.15 -2.83 17.71
N CYS A 37 -3.09 -2.06 17.51
CA CYS A 37 -1.78 -2.38 18.06
C CYS A 37 -0.97 -1.12 18.38
N ILE A 38 -0.03 -1.27 19.31
CA ILE A 38 0.96 -0.25 19.67
C ILE A 38 2.33 -0.91 19.59
N TYR A 39 3.25 -0.27 18.89
CA TYR A 39 4.61 -0.76 18.72
C TYR A 39 5.63 0.35 19.02
N ARG A 40 6.63 0.05 19.85
CA ARG A 40 7.76 0.94 20.10
C ARG A 40 8.98 0.43 19.34
N ASP A 41 9.49 1.22 18.43
CA ASP A 41 10.66 0.85 17.64
C ASP A 41 11.99 1.01 18.42
N THR A 42 13.09 0.55 17.83
CA THR A 42 14.43 0.62 18.41
C THR A 42 14.95 2.04 18.65
N LYS A 43 14.35 3.04 17.99
CA LYS A 43 14.63 4.47 18.19
C LYS A 43 13.74 5.11 19.25
N GLY A 44 12.88 4.31 19.90
CA GLY A 44 11.95 4.76 20.92
C GLY A 44 10.70 5.45 20.41
N ARG A 45 10.46 5.47 19.07
CA ARG A 45 9.27 6.05 18.48
C ARG A 45 8.06 5.14 18.69
N MET A 46 6.91 5.75 18.91
CA MET A 46 5.66 5.03 19.16
C MET A 46 4.83 4.98 17.86
N TRP A 47 4.53 3.79 17.43
CA TRP A 47 3.72 3.51 16.25
C TRP A 47 2.39 2.89 16.68
N ILE A 48 1.30 3.39 16.12
CA ILE A 48 -0.06 2.98 16.46
C ILE A 48 -0.76 2.55 15.20
N GLY A 49 -1.18 1.29 15.18
CA GLY A 49 -2.03 0.73 14.14
C GLY A 49 -3.50 0.85 14.53
N THR A 50 -4.32 1.26 13.60
CA THR A 50 -5.75 1.52 13.81
C THR A 50 -6.62 0.67 12.89
N SER A 51 -7.91 0.63 13.19
CA SER A 51 -8.93 0.05 12.32
C SER A 51 -9.47 1.14 11.38
N GLY A 52 -8.94 1.19 10.15
CA GLY A 52 -9.43 2.10 9.11
C GLY A 52 -8.77 3.49 9.04
N SER A 53 -7.78 3.79 9.92
CA SER A 53 -6.99 5.02 9.84
C SER A 53 -5.49 4.71 9.84
N GLY A 54 -5.10 3.63 9.16
CA GLY A 54 -3.73 3.26 8.86
C GLY A 54 -2.76 3.22 10.05
N LEU A 55 -1.48 3.42 9.73
CA LEU A 55 -0.35 3.46 10.65
C LEU A 55 -0.05 4.91 11.07
N ASN A 56 0.15 5.14 12.36
CA ASN A 56 0.38 6.48 12.89
C ASN A 56 1.66 6.52 13.73
N LEU A 57 2.57 7.44 13.41
CA LEU A 57 3.71 7.78 14.26
C LEU A 57 3.26 8.80 15.30
N CYS A 58 3.25 8.44 16.57
CA CYS A 58 2.77 9.26 17.64
C CYS A 58 3.90 9.81 18.50
N THR A 59 3.86 11.11 18.79
CA THR A 59 4.83 11.79 19.65
C THR A 59 4.06 12.59 20.70
N PRO A 60 4.08 12.18 21.98
CA PRO A 60 3.53 12.97 23.06
C PRO A 60 4.21 14.35 23.16
N GLN A 61 3.44 15.37 23.45
CA GLN A 61 3.87 16.76 23.60
C GLN A 61 3.37 17.29 24.95
N ASP A 62 3.92 18.41 25.40
CA ASP A 62 3.45 19.17 26.55
C ASP A 62 3.19 18.29 27.80
N ASP A 63 4.20 17.48 28.17
CA ASP A 63 4.10 16.55 29.31
C ASP A 63 2.86 15.62 29.22
N TYR A 64 2.63 15.06 28.02
CA TYR A 64 1.53 14.15 27.68
C TYR A 64 0.14 14.79 27.59
N HIS A 65 0.02 16.12 27.62
CA HIS A 65 -1.28 16.81 27.49
C HIS A 65 -1.76 16.91 26.03
N SER A 66 -0.84 16.81 25.08
CA SER A 66 -1.17 16.76 23.64
C SER A 66 -0.42 15.66 22.92
N LEU A 67 -0.97 15.19 21.80
CA LEU A 67 -0.40 14.14 20.96
C LEU A 67 -0.24 14.66 19.55
N LYS A 68 1.00 14.79 19.09
CA LYS A 68 1.28 14.98 17.68
C LYS A 68 1.36 13.62 17.00
N TYR A 69 0.71 13.48 15.84
CA TYR A 69 0.83 12.25 15.04
C TYR A 69 1.02 12.56 13.57
N GLU A 70 1.75 11.67 12.89
CA GLU A 70 1.91 11.64 11.45
C GLU A 70 1.21 10.39 10.95
N HIS A 71 0.33 10.56 9.97
CA HIS A 71 -0.50 9.50 9.40
C HIS A 71 0.15 8.89 8.15
N TYR A 72 0.02 7.58 8.00
CA TYR A 72 0.44 6.80 6.85
C TYR A 72 -0.66 5.81 6.49
N GLY A 73 -1.34 6.05 5.39
CA GLY A 73 -2.46 5.24 4.91
C GLY A 73 -2.24 4.73 3.48
N THR A 74 -3.32 4.31 2.87
CA THR A 74 -3.33 3.81 1.48
C THR A 74 -2.92 4.87 0.47
N SER A 75 -3.15 6.16 0.77
CA SER A 75 -2.66 7.29 -0.04
C SER A 75 -1.14 7.42 -0.05
N GLU A 76 -0.47 7.00 1.03
CA GLU A 76 0.99 7.00 1.17
C GLU A 76 1.62 5.66 0.71
N GLY A 77 0.79 4.69 0.29
CA GLY A 77 1.24 3.41 -0.25
C GLY A 77 1.05 2.19 0.65
N LEU A 78 0.44 2.34 1.82
CA LEU A 78 0.06 1.22 2.67
C LEU A 78 -0.97 0.34 1.94
N VAL A 79 -0.86 -0.99 2.05
CA VAL A 79 -1.74 -1.91 1.31
C VAL A 79 -3.21 -1.85 1.74
N ASN A 80 -3.47 -1.56 3.03
CA ASN A 80 -4.82 -1.44 3.59
C ASN A 80 -4.78 -0.68 4.92
N ASP A 81 -5.80 0.14 5.21
CA ASP A 81 -5.85 1.01 6.39
C ASP A 81 -6.28 0.31 7.69
N VAL A 82 -6.66 -0.97 7.61
CA VAL A 82 -6.98 -1.79 8.80
C VAL A 82 -5.73 -2.56 9.23
N ILE A 83 -5.05 -2.04 10.25
CA ILE A 83 -3.82 -2.63 10.78
C ILE A 83 -4.16 -3.73 11.77
N GLN A 84 -3.51 -4.88 11.66
CA GLN A 84 -3.66 -6.00 12.58
C GLN A 84 -2.48 -6.11 13.56
N SER A 85 -1.25 -5.94 13.07
CA SER A 85 -0.06 -5.95 13.90
C SER A 85 1.10 -5.22 13.25
N VAL A 86 2.07 -4.79 14.06
CA VAL A 86 3.29 -4.09 13.61
C VAL A 86 4.50 -4.69 14.30
N LEU A 87 5.53 -4.99 13.52
CA LEU A 87 6.84 -5.41 14.01
C LEU A 87 7.97 -4.60 13.34
N GLY A 88 9.06 -4.35 14.06
CA GLY A 88 10.29 -3.85 13.45
C GLY A 88 11.25 -4.98 13.09
N ASP A 89 11.99 -4.82 12.01
CA ASP A 89 13.14 -5.66 11.70
C ASP A 89 14.46 -5.08 12.29
N ARG A 90 15.55 -5.83 12.15
CA ARG A 90 16.87 -5.41 12.63
C ARG A 90 17.46 -4.22 11.88
N LYS A 91 16.95 -3.93 10.66
CA LYS A 91 17.34 -2.78 9.83
C LYS A 91 16.57 -1.51 10.20
N GLY A 92 15.55 -1.63 11.06
CA GLY A 92 14.71 -0.51 11.49
C GLY A 92 13.54 -0.21 10.58
N ASN A 93 13.21 -1.11 9.65
CA ASN A 93 11.96 -1.05 8.90
C ASN A 93 10.81 -1.61 9.75
N LEU A 94 9.60 -1.20 9.45
CA LEU A 94 8.39 -1.73 10.07
C LEU A 94 7.66 -2.66 9.11
N TRP A 95 7.23 -3.78 9.62
CA TRP A 95 6.42 -4.75 8.93
C TRP A 95 5.01 -4.69 9.49
N VAL A 96 4.10 -4.23 8.68
CA VAL A 96 2.73 -3.89 9.04
C VAL A 96 1.78 -4.91 8.42
N ALA A 97 1.27 -5.82 9.23
CA ALA A 97 0.24 -6.75 8.81
C ALA A 97 -1.13 -6.06 8.84
N THR A 98 -1.88 -6.20 7.77
CA THR A 98 -3.19 -5.60 7.57
C THR A 98 -4.27 -6.65 7.31
N GLU A 99 -5.50 -6.27 7.07
CA GLU A 99 -6.52 -7.23 6.61
C GLU A 99 -6.26 -7.80 5.21
N TYR A 100 -5.37 -7.17 4.42
CA TYR A 100 -5.18 -7.54 3.02
C TYR A 100 -3.72 -7.63 2.58
N GLY A 101 -2.84 -8.11 3.42
CA GLY A 101 -1.43 -8.25 3.09
C GLY A 101 -0.50 -7.66 4.14
N ILE A 102 0.79 -7.66 3.85
CA ILE A 102 1.83 -7.07 4.70
C ILE A 102 2.52 -5.95 3.93
N SER A 103 2.66 -4.79 4.57
CA SER A 103 3.46 -3.68 4.07
C SER A 103 4.77 -3.57 4.85
N LYS A 104 5.90 -3.52 4.17
CA LYS A 104 7.18 -3.11 4.73
C LYS A 104 7.29 -1.60 4.59
N PHE A 105 7.35 -0.89 5.70
CA PHE A 105 7.55 0.55 5.75
C PHE A 105 9.00 0.88 6.07
N THR A 106 9.63 1.69 5.23
CA THR A 106 10.98 2.20 5.46
C THR A 106 10.89 3.64 5.99
N PRO A 107 11.10 3.87 7.30
CA PRO A 107 10.87 5.20 7.90
C PRO A 107 11.82 6.31 7.40
N SER A 108 12.98 5.94 6.84
CA SER A 108 13.96 6.90 6.32
C SER A 108 13.53 7.53 4.99
N THR A 109 12.91 6.75 4.14
CA THR A 109 12.39 7.17 2.83
C THR A 109 10.90 7.47 2.84
N ARG A 110 10.20 7.07 3.90
CA ARG A 110 8.73 7.13 4.04
C ARG A 110 8.01 6.35 2.93
N SER A 111 8.60 5.24 2.49
CA SER A 111 8.08 4.41 1.41
C SER A 111 7.55 3.08 1.93
N PHE A 112 6.56 2.57 1.22
CA PHE A 112 5.99 1.24 1.44
C PHE A 112 6.35 0.29 0.30
N GLU A 113 6.59 -0.97 0.65
CA GLU A 113 6.67 -2.12 -0.23
C GLU A 113 5.62 -3.13 0.24
N ASN A 114 4.76 -3.60 -0.66
CA ASN A 114 3.62 -4.44 -0.30
C ASN A 114 3.86 -5.89 -0.71
N TYR A 115 3.55 -6.82 0.19
CA TYR A 115 3.73 -8.26 0.01
C TYR A 115 2.41 -8.98 0.19
N PHE A 116 2.10 -9.85 -0.77
CA PHE A 116 0.92 -10.69 -0.77
C PHE A 116 1.38 -12.14 -0.73
N PHE A 117 1.19 -12.78 0.39
CA PHE A 117 1.48 -14.19 0.53
C PHE A 117 0.24 -14.97 0.08
N SER A 118 0.14 -15.06 -1.25
CA SER A 118 -1.04 -15.53 -1.94
C SER A 118 -1.27 -16.99 -1.66
N SER A 119 -2.31 -17.37 -1.94
CA SER A 119 -3.56 -17.35 -2.64
C SER A 119 -4.19 -18.73 -2.65
N TYR A 120 -3.45 -19.77 -2.29
CA TYR A 120 -3.97 -21.14 -2.33
C TYR A 120 -4.07 -21.83 -0.97
N THR A 121 -3.42 -21.34 0.07
CA THR A 121 -3.41 -22.03 1.38
C THR A 121 -3.58 -21.19 2.63
N LEU A 122 -3.15 -19.94 2.68
CA LEU A 122 -3.08 -19.22 3.96
C LEU A 122 -3.84 -17.88 4.01
N GLY A 123 -4.41 -17.42 2.90
CA GLY A 123 -5.12 -16.13 2.84
C GLY A 123 -4.25 -14.93 3.28
N ASN A 124 -4.65 -13.73 2.91
CA ASN A 124 -3.99 -12.50 3.34
C ASN A 124 -4.65 -11.86 4.58
N VAL A 125 -5.43 -12.64 5.34
CA VAL A 125 -6.13 -12.15 6.53
C VAL A 125 -5.30 -12.47 7.77
N TYR A 126 -4.74 -11.44 8.37
CA TYR A 126 -3.89 -11.53 9.56
C TYR A 126 -4.70 -11.37 10.83
N SER A 127 -4.26 -12.03 11.90
CA SER A 127 -4.91 -11.96 13.19
C SER A 127 -4.36 -10.81 14.02
N GLU A 128 -5.25 -10.16 14.78
CA GLU A 128 -4.93 -9.00 15.61
C GLU A 128 -3.87 -9.36 16.67
N ASN A 129 -2.84 -8.51 16.81
CA ASN A 129 -1.72 -8.67 17.75
C ASN A 129 -0.98 -10.01 17.67
N SER A 130 -1.11 -10.75 16.58
CA SER A 130 -0.52 -12.07 16.39
C SER A 130 0.80 -11.97 15.63
N ALA A 131 1.78 -11.27 16.20
CA ALA A 131 3.08 -11.11 15.56
C ALA A 131 4.22 -11.11 16.60
N CYS A 132 5.33 -11.75 16.23
CA CYS A 132 6.55 -11.71 17.05
C CYS A 132 7.81 -11.85 16.18
N MET A 133 8.93 -11.36 16.70
CA MET A 133 10.26 -11.58 16.10
C MET A 133 10.98 -12.69 16.84
N ARG A 134 11.52 -13.64 16.10
CA ARG A 134 12.40 -14.70 16.63
C ARG A 134 13.80 -14.17 16.88
N GLU A 135 14.56 -14.90 17.69
CA GLU A 135 15.97 -14.59 18.01
C GLU A 135 16.85 -14.55 16.75
N ASP A 136 16.55 -15.37 15.74
CA ASP A 136 17.25 -15.39 14.46
C ASP A 136 16.87 -14.21 13.52
N GLY A 137 15.98 -13.31 13.95
CA GLY A 137 15.55 -12.13 13.20
C GLY A 137 14.38 -12.36 12.25
N LYS A 138 13.85 -13.57 12.16
CA LYS A 138 12.65 -13.87 11.38
C LYS A 138 11.42 -13.31 12.05
N LEU A 139 10.52 -12.77 11.25
CA LEU A 139 9.24 -12.25 11.68
C LEU A 139 8.15 -13.30 11.48
N LEU A 140 7.31 -13.47 12.48
CA LEU A 140 6.21 -14.40 12.49
C LEU A 140 4.90 -13.63 12.57
N PHE A 141 3.96 -13.94 11.68
CA PHE A 141 2.63 -13.34 11.67
C PHE A 141 1.57 -14.44 11.67
N GLY A 142 0.67 -14.38 12.64
CA GLY A 142 -0.50 -15.27 12.70
C GLY A 142 -1.55 -14.84 11.68
N THR A 143 -2.15 -15.83 11.04
CA THR A 143 -3.31 -15.67 10.14
C THR A 143 -4.45 -16.58 10.58
N ASN A 144 -5.62 -16.39 10.03
CA ASN A 144 -6.75 -17.27 10.30
C ASN A 144 -6.53 -18.74 9.86
N TYR A 145 -5.50 -18.97 9.04
CA TYR A 145 -5.22 -20.29 8.43
C TYR A 145 -3.85 -20.85 8.82
N GLY A 146 -3.08 -20.15 9.64
CA GLY A 146 -1.77 -20.64 10.07
C GLY A 146 -0.78 -19.50 10.39
N LEU A 147 0.50 -19.79 10.18
CA LEU A 147 1.60 -18.91 10.52
C LEU A 147 2.41 -18.58 9.26
N ILE A 148 2.63 -17.30 9.01
CA ILE A 148 3.55 -16.81 7.99
C ILE A 148 4.88 -16.47 8.66
N VAL A 149 5.97 -16.97 8.10
CA VAL A 149 7.34 -16.71 8.54
C VAL A 149 8.07 -15.92 7.45
N ILE A 150 8.47 -14.71 7.80
CA ILE A 150 9.23 -13.81 6.91
C ILE A 150 10.66 -13.73 7.37
N ASP A 151 11.60 -13.91 6.45
CA ASP A 151 13.02 -13.65 6.66
C ASP A 151 13.37 -12.32 5.97
N PRO A 152 13.44 -11.18 6.71
CA PRO A 152 13.65 -9.87 6.09
C PRO A 152 15.01 -9.73 5.37
N GLU A 153 15.96 -10.60 5.69
CA GLU A 153 17.28 -10.58 5.03
C GLU A 153 17.29 -11.29 3.70
N LYS A 154 16.33 -12.19 3.49
CA LYS A 154 16.18 -12.97 2.23
C LYS A 154 15.19 -12.38 1.25
N ILE A 155 14.38 -11.43 1.68
CA ILE A 155 13.54 -10.68 0.76
C ILE A 155 14.48 -9.79 -0.05
N GLN A 156 14.69 -10.20 -1.29
CA GLN A 156 15.32 -9.36 -2.30
C GLN A 156 14.23 -8.48 -2.89
N ASP A 157 14.49 -7.20 -2.96
CA ASP A 157 13.69 -6.31 -3.80
C ASP A 157 13.77 -6.88 -5.21
N SER A 158 12.71 -7.52 -5.65
CA SER A 158 12.65 -8.00 -7.02
C SER A 158 12.46 -6.78 -7.91
N GLU A 159 13.55 -6.12 -8.28
CA GLU A 159 13.58 -5.21 -9.42
C GLU A 159 13.41 -6.02 -10.73
N THR A 160 12.44 -6.93 -10.76
CA THR A 160 12.00 -7.52 -12.03
C THR A 160 11.17 -6.47 -12.72
N PHE A 161 11.85 -5.61 -13.46
CA PHE A 161 11.21 -4.63 -14.30
C PHE A 161 10.58 -5.37 -15.47
N SER A 162 9.30 -5.69 -15.35
CA SER A 162 8.53 -6.23 -16.46
C SER A 162 8.13 -5.07 -17.37
N PRO A 163 8.66 -5.00 -18.61
CA PRO A 163 8.36 -3.90 -19.52
C PRO A 163 6.87 -3.89 -19.86
N VAL A 164 6.29 -2.70 -19.95
CA VAL A 164 4.94 -2.51 -20.46
C VAL A 164 4.95 -2.70 -21.97
N VAL A 165 4.06 -3.54 -22.48
CA VAL A 165 3.88 -3.81 -23.90
C VAL A 165 2.47 -3.37 -24.32
N PHE A 166 2.36 -2.64 -25.41
CA PHE A 166 1.08 -2.33 -26.03
C PHE A 166 0.53 -3.56 -26.76
N THR A 167 -0.68 -3.98 -26.41
CA THR A 167 -1.26 -5.23 -26.92
C THR A 167 -2.24 -5.00 -28.06
N ASP A 168 -3.18 -4.08 -27.88
CA ASP A 168 -4.27 -3.84 -28.81
C ASP A 168 -4.53 -2.36 -29.04
N LEU A 169 -4.96 -2.02 -30.25
CA LEU A 169 -5.40 -0.69 -30.63
C LEU A 169 -6.86 -0.74 -31.07
N TYR A 170 -7.67 0.12 -30.51
CA TYR A 170 -9.04 0.36 -30.98
C TYR A 170 -9.13 1.76 -31.55
N VAL A 171 -9.76 1.90 -32.70
CA VAL A 171 -10.05 3.19 -33.33
C VAL A 171 -11.54 3.28 -33.59
N ASN A 172 -12.18 4.35 -33.09
CA ASN A 172 -13.63 4.55 -33.14
C ASN A 172 -14.42 3.32 -32.63
N GLY A 173 -13.88 2.63 -31.60
CA GLY A 173 -14.50 1.45 -30.98
C GLY A 173 -14.26 0.13 -31.73
N THR A 174 -13.52 0.13 -32.84
CA THR A 174 -13.19 -1.07 -33.60
C THR A 174 -11.75 -1.47 -33.35
N GLN A 175 -11.50 -2.74 -32.99
CA GLN A 175 -10.14 -3.29 -32.84
C GLN A 175 -9.44 -3.30 -34.19
N MET A 176 -8.22 -2.75 -34.23
CA MET A 176 -7.42 -2.64 -35.46
C MET A 176 -6.42 -3.80 -35.55
N ASN A 177 -6.27 -4.33 -36.75
CA ASN A 177 -5.21 -5.26 -37.07
C ASN A 177 -4.59 -4.88 -38.43
N PRO A 178 -3.33 -5.31 -38.71
CA PRO A 178 -2.62 -4.91 -39.92
C PRO A 178 -3.25 -5.32 -41.25
N GLN A 179 -4.22 -6.25 -41.25
CA GLN A 179 -4.85 -6.77 -42.46
C GLN A 179 -6.12 -6.01 -42.83
N MET A 180 -6.61 -5.09 -42.02
CA MET A 180 -7.79 -4.29 -42.31
C MET A 180 -7.46 -3.16 -43.29
N GLU A 181 -8.36 -2.87 -44.21
CA GLU A 181 -8.19 -1.89 -45.31
C GLU A 181 -7.86 -0.47 -44.80
N ASP A 182 -8.48 -0.04 -43.68
CA ASP A 182 -8.27 1.28 -43.08
C ASP A 182 -7.45 1.24 -41.79
N SER A 183 -6.67 0.18 -41.59
CA SER A 183 -5.86 0.06 -40.39
C SER A 183 -4.72 1.08 -40.39
N PRO A 184 -4.50 1.77 -39.26
CA PRO A 184 -3.31 2.58 -39.06
C PRO A 184 -2.06 1.72 -38.75
N LEU A 185 -2.24 0.41 -38.52
CA LEU A 185 -1.18 -0.52 -38.19
C LEU A 185 -0.62 -1.18 -39.45
N LYS A 186 0.69 -1.10 -39.64
CA LYS A 186 1.43 -1.81 -40.68
C LYS A 186 1.91 -3.20 -40.22
N GLN A 187 2.05 -3.36 -38.94
CA GLN A 187 2.45 -4.59 -38.23
C GLN A 187 1.76 -4.63 -36.86
N SER A 188 2.00 -5.67 -36.06
CA SER A 188 1.44 -5.75 -34.71
C SER A 188 1.83 -4.52 -33.89
N LEU A 189 0.92 -4.03 -33.07
CA LEU A 189 1.11 -2.86 -32.21
C LEU A 189 2.35 -2.96 -31.34
N ALA A 190 2.62 -4.13 -30.79
CA ALA A 190 3.80 -4.41 -29.97
C ALA A 190 5.16 -4.15 -30.65
N TYR A 191 5.17 -4.11 -31.98
CA TYR A 191 6.35 -3.87 -32.81
C TYR A 191 6.29 -2.58 -33.61
N SER A 192 5.29 -1.73 -33.35
CA SER A 192 5.06 -0.48 -34.08
C SER A 192 5.66 0.69 -33.30
N ASP A 193 6.62 1.38 -33.88
CA ASP A 193 7.24 2.59 -33.29
C ASP A 193 6.39 3.84 -33.52
N GLU A 194 5.51 3.81 -34.56
CA GLU A 194 4.69 4.95 -34.94
C GLU A 194 3.33 4.48 -35.48
N ILE A 195 2.28 5.23 -35.10
CA ILE A 195 0.93 5.05 -35.61
C ILE A 195 0.45 6.37 -36.17
N THR A 196 0.00 6.36 -37.43
CA THR A 196 -0.59 7.54 -38.05
C THR A 196 -2.10 7.37 -38.18
N LEU A 197 -2.86 8.22 -37.44
CA LEU A 197 -4.32 8.24 -37.51
C LEU A 197 -4.79 9.23 -38.58
N LYS A 198 -5.84 8.87 -39.33
CA LYS A 198 -6.54 9.77 -40.26
C LYS A 198 -7.43 10.75 -39.48
N TYR A 199 -7.78 11.88 -40.05
CA TYR A 199 -8.58 12.95 -39.39
C TYR A 199 -9.95 12.47 -38.86
N PHE A 200 -10.51 11.42 -39.39
CA PHE A 200 -11.78 10.82 -38.94
C PHE A 200 -11.56 9.70 -37.88
N GLN A 201 -10.32 9.33 -37.61
CA GLN A 201 -9.91 8.35 -36.60
C GLN A 201 -9.51 9.10 -35.30
N ASN A 202 -10.45 9.86 -34.75
CA ASN A 202 -10.20 10.82 -33.67
C ASN A 202 -10.48 10.27 -32.26
N SER A 203 -10.97 9.05 -32.15
CA SER A 203 -11.13 8.36 -30.87
C SER A 203 -10.33 7.06 -30.90
N PHE A 204 -9.39 6.90 -29.99
CA PHE A 204 -8.61 5.68 -29.93
C PHE A 204 -8.39 5.21 -28.49
N LEU A 205 -8.22 3.92 -28.34
CA LEU A 205 -7.91 3.26 -27.08
C LEU A 205 -6.73 2.30 -27.32
N ILE A 206 -5.80 2.30 -26.41
CA ILE A 206 -4.63 1.41 -26.42
C ILE A 206 -4.70 0.52 -25.18
N ASP A 207 -4.71 -0.79 -25.39
CA ASP A 207 -4.51 -1.77 -24.32
C ASP A 207 -3.02 -2.04 -24.14
N PHE A 208 -2.62 -2.29 -22.90
CA PHE A 208 -1.24 -2.59 -22.55
C PHE A 208 -1.16 -3.58 -21.39
N SER A 209 -0.04 -4.29 -21.28
CA SER A 209 0.21 -5.25 -20.20
C SER A 209 1.70 -5.36 -19.90
N THR A 210 2.04 -5.67 -18.66
CA THR A 210 3.41 -6.04 -18.27
C THR A 210 3.73 -7.51 -18.52
N PHE A 211 2.74 -8.38 -18.77
CA PHE A 211 2.87 -9.84 -18.78
C PHE A 211 3.53 -10.42 -17.51
N ASP A 212 3.50 -9.68 -16.44
CA ASP A 212 3.92 -10.18 -15.14
C ASP A 212 2.77 -10.95 -14.48
N TYR A 213 2.91 -12.26 -14.46
CA TYR A 213 1.89 -13.14 -13.85
C TYR A 213 2.12 -13.38 -12.37
N SER A 214 3.23 -12.90 -11.81
CA SER A 214 3.56 -13.09 -10.40
C SER A 214 2.69 -12.21 -9.48
N ASP A 215 2.26 -11.04 -9.96
CA ASP A 215 1.48 -10.07 -9.19
C ASP A 215 0.33 -9.44 -10.01
N SER A 216 -0.31 -10.22 -10.87
CA SER A 216 -1.34 -9.75 -11.81
C SER A 216 -2.57 -9.11 -11.13
N GLY A 217 -2.83 -9.44 -9.86
CA GLY A 217 -3.96 -8.89 -9.10
C GLY A 217 -3.71 -7.52 -8.47
N HIS A 218 -2.46 -7.06 -8.39
CA HIS A 218 -2.07 -5.84 -7.67
C HIS A 218 -1.38 -4.81 -8.55
N THR A 219 -1.07 -5.17 -9.79
CA THR A 219 -0.47 -4.26 -10.77
C THR A 219 -1.40 -3.08 -11.03
N LYS A 220 -0.87 -1.87 -10.89
CA LYS A 220 -1.55 -0.62 -11.24
C LYS A 220 -0.78 0.09 -12.34
N TYR A 221 -1.51 0.67 -13.25
CA TYR A 221 -0.97 1.40 -14.38
C TYR A 221 -1.27 2.89 -14.24
N MET A 222 -0.35 3.69 -14.75
CA MET A 222 -0.50 5.12 -14.99
C MET A 222 -0.10 5.38 -16.43
N TYR A 223 -0.75 6.30 -17.09
CA TYR A 223 -0.40 6.72 -18.43
C TYR A 223 -0.43 8.25 -18.56
N TRP A 224 0.28 8.74 -19.53
CA TRP A 224 0.36 10.14 -19.88
C TRP A 224 0.64 10.26 -21.37
N LEU A 225 -0.19 10.99 -22.09
CA LEU A 225 0.00 11.29 -23.51
C LEU A 225 0.69 12.67 -23.61
N GLU A 226 1.94 12.66 -24.03
CA GLU A 226 2.76 13.85 -24.18
C GLU A 226 2.10 14.85 -25.14
N ASN A 227 2.16 16.14 -24.82
CA ASN A 227 1.51 17.24 -25.53
C ASN A 227 -0.02 17.24 -25.53
N TYR A 228 -0.66 16.29 -24.84
CA TYR A 228 -2.12 16.22 -24.69
C TYR A 228 -2.53 16.32 -23.21
N ASP A 229 -2.01 15.43 -22.36
CA ASP A 229 -2.29 15.41 -20.94
C ASP A 229 -1.38 16.41 -20.19
N LYS A 230 -1.89 17.04 -19.14
CA LYS A 230 -1.13 17.96 -18.28
C LYS A 230 -0.36 17.23 -17.17
N GLU A 231 -0.84 16.08 -16.76
CA GLU A 231 -0.30 15.29 -15.66
C GLU A 231 -0.56 13.79 -15.89
N TRP A 232 0.11 12.95 -15.15
CA TRP A 232 -0.13 11.51 -15.16
C TRP A 232 -1.56 11.17 -14.70
N SER A 233 -2.16 10.14 -15.30
CA SER A 233 -3.41 9.58 -14.82
C SER A 233 -3.25 9.06 -13.37
N ALA A 234 -4.34 9.01 -12.61
CA ALA A 234 -4.32 8.34 -11.31
C ALA A 234 -3.99 6.83 -11.47
N PRO A 235 -3.25 6.23 -10.52
CA PRO A 235 -2.97 4.80 -10.54
C PRO A 235 -4.25 3.98 -10.57
N SER A 236 -4.39 3.08 -11.55
CA SER A 236 -5.59 2.28 -11.78
C SER A 236 -5.21 0.84 -12.15
N PRO A 237 -6.00 -0.17 -11.76
CA PRO A 237 -5.81 -1.54 -12.25
C PRO A 237 -6.22 -1.72 -13.71
N LEU A 238 -6.83 -0.71 -14.33
CA LEU A 238 -7.22 -0.75 -15.74
C LEU A 238 -5.97 -0.68 -16.61
N ASN A 239 -5.90 -1.60 -17.54
CA ASN A 239 -4.77 -1.79 -18.45
C ASN A 239 -5.01 -1.19 -19.83
N PHE A 240 -5.73 -0.08 -19.89
CA PHE A 240 -5.99 0.65 -21.14
C PHE A 240 -5.96 2.17 -20.94
N ALA A 241 -5.64 2.89 -21.99
CA ALA A 241 -5.74 4.34 -22.08
C ALA A 241 -6.67 4.72 -23.24
N SER A 242 -7.60 5.64 -23.01
CA SER A 242 -8.60 6.10 -24.01
C SER A 242 -8.50 7.59 -24.23
N PHE A 243 -8.44 7.98 -25.50
CA PHE A 243 -8.29 9.37 -25.95
C PHE A 243 -9.36 9.72 -26.97
N LYS A 244 -9.82 11.00 -26.97
CA LYS A 244 -10.86 11.54 -27.85
C LYS A 244 -10.48 12.91 -28.36
#